data_d88ed3441028d03b14ea16a0ab86977a
#
_entry.id   d88ed3441028d03b14ea16a0ab86977a
#
_cell.length_a   1.000
_cell.length_b   1.000
_cell.length_c   1.000
_cell.angle_alpha   90.00
_cell.angle_beta   90.00
_cell.angle_gamma   90.00
#
_symmetry.space_group_name_H-M   'P 1'
#
loop_
_entity.id
_entity.type
_entity.pdbx_description
1 polymer ?
#
loop_
_entity_poly.entity_id
_entity_poly.type
_entity_poly.pdbx_seq_one_letter_code
_entity_poly.pdbx_strand_id
1 'polypeptide(L)'
;MDEISNKRLIFTSDGVDLSDISRSPPGAGGTHSEEEALDFVQTDEQRELVDMVREFARAEIAPAQVQMDLDHEFPYELWAKWSELGMPGIMIPEEYGGSGLDSLTYILAMEEVATVSQTFALIWQVHVLVANMYVQLATPAQKAEWLPKFSSGSKLGAIGLTEAGAGSDAGGMRTRAVRESNEGWTVNGSKIFISNAGTKISDGLVVMAVTGERPNGGNAISSFIMPQGTPGFQLGQSFSKMAWHGMDNRELIFDNVKLGNEHLLGTEGAGLKQALTGLNLGRIVFGILGCAMARACLEEALPYAKSRTQFGQPLSSFQLTQAKLADMAAHADVIRRYCHYVAWMHSQKMDCHTEAAQAKLVGTRLGIQAATDAYQIHGGYGFMHEYKINRLYREAQILAIGEGTNEVQQLLIARALGC
;
A
#
# COMPACT_ATOMS: atom_id res chain seq x y z
N MET A 1 35.26 -30.45 32.55
CA MET A 1 36.51 -29.86 32.05
C MET A 1 36.70 -30.41 30.66
N ASP A 2 36.06 -29.79 29.69
CA ASP A 2 36.29 -30.19 28.29
C ASP A 2 35.97 -28.99 27.38
N GLU A 3 36.77 -28.90 26.40
CA GLU A 3 37.06 -27.82 25.49
C GLU A 3 35.85 -27.24 24.75
N ILE A 4 35.58 -25.95 24.96
CA ILE A 4 34.76 -25.14 24.03
C ILE A 4 35.71 -24.60 22.97
N SER A 5 35.68 -25.23 21.82
CA SER A 5 36.41 -24.85 20.62
C SER A 5 36.01 -23.46 20.14
N ASN A 6 36.95 -22.55 20.19
CA ASN A 6 36.90 -21.19 19.66
C ASN A 6 36.92 -21.22 18.12
N LYS A 7 35.79 -21.21 17.45
CA LYS A 7 35.73 -20.88 16.01
C LYS A 7 35.68 -19.39 15.83
N ARG A 8 36.78 -18.75 15.53
CA ARG A 8 36.87 -17.40 15.02
C ARG A 8 36.19 -17.33 13.65
N LEU A 9 35.20 -16.48 13.50
CA LEU A 9 34.70 -16.06 12.22
C LEU A 9 35.78 -15.22 11.53
N ILE A 10 36.37 -15.75 10.49
CA ILE A 10 37.30 -15.04 9.61
C ILE A 10 36.45 -14.41 8.51
N PHE A 11 36.32 -13.10 8.52
CA PHE A 11 35.75 -12.36 7.39
C PHE A 11 36.85 -12.24 6.32
N THR A 12 36.71 -12.92 5.20
CA THR A 12 37.50 -12.70 4.00
C THR A 12 36.82 -11.65 3.11
N SER A 13 37.63 -10.86 2.41
CA SER A 13 37.21 -9.73 1.56
C SER A 13 36.52 -10.11 0.25
N ASP A 14 36.25 -11.38 0.01
CA ASP A 14 35.62 -11.88 -1.21
C ASP A 14 34.14 -12.14 -0.94
N GLY A 15 33.28 -11.65 -1.83
CA GLY A 15 31.84 -11.56 -1.65
C GLY A 15 31.20 -12.84 -1.13
N VAL A 16 30.34 -12.71 -0.15
CA VAL A 16 29.55 -13.80 0.40
C VAL A 16 28.57 -14.28 -0.68
N ASP A 17 28.79 -15.48 -1.17
CA ASP A 17 27.82 -16.22 -1.97
C ASP A 17 26.69 -16.72 -1.04
N LEU A 18 25.50 -16.14 -1.20
CA LEU A 18 24.33 -16.45 -0.38
C LEU A 18 23.63 -17.76 -0.80
N SER A 19 24.16 -18.50 -1.75
CA SER A 19 23.54 -19.76 -2.25
C SER A 19 23.63 -20.95 -1.27
N ASP A 20 24.42 -20.84 -0.19
CA ASP A 20 24.72 -21.97 0.72
C ASP A 20 23.91 -21.98 2.04
N ILE A 21 22.90 -21.12 2.22
CA ILE A 21 22.07 -21.08 3.45
C ILE A 21 20.91 -22.11 3.42
N SER A 22 20.80 -22.96 2.41
CA SER A 22 19.71 -23.93 2.24
C SER A 22 19.98 -25.34 2.78
N ARG A 23 20.91 -25.55 3.72
CA ARG A 23 21.13 -26.89 4.29
C ARG A 23 20.51 -27.04 5.67
N SER A 24 19.40 -27.79 5.72
CA SER A 24 18.80 -28.31 6.95
C SER A 24 19.78 -29.25 7.68
N PRO A 25 19.80 -29.26 9.03
CA PRO A 25 20.61 -30.22 9.79
C PRO A 25 20.02 -31.62 9.64
N PRO A 26 20.88 -32.68 9.60
CA PRO A 26 20.42 -34.06 9.50
C PRO A 26 19.94 -34.60 10.87
N GLY A 27 18.72 -35.13 10.91
CA GLY A 27 18.33 -36.22 11.80
C GLY A 27 17.68 -35.86 13.11
N ALA A 28 16.34 -35.89 13.14
CA ALA A 28 15.57 -36.38 14.27
C ALA A 28 14.30 -37.05 13.71
N GLY A 29 14.24 -38.36 13.71
CA GLY A 29 13.05 -39.13 13.42
C GLY A 29 12.03 -38.98 14.57
N GLY A 30 10.93 -38.34 14.28
CA GLY A 30 9.76 -38.26 15.14
C GLY A 30 8.56 -38.12 14.23
N THR A 31 7.60 -39.05 14.34
CA THR A 31 6.30 -38.98 13.70
C THR A 31 5.53 -37.80 14.30
N HIS A 32 5.69 -36.63 13.71
CA HIS A 32 4.79 -35.50 13.94
C HIS A 32 3.74 -35.52 12.82
N SER A 33 2.45 -35.37 13.23
CA SER A 33 1.37 -34.91 12.36
C SER A 33 1.91 -33.78 11.48
N GLU A 34 1.52 -33.77 10.20
CA GLU A 34 1.81 -32.67 9.26
C GLU A 34 1.31 -31.35 9.83
N GLU A 35 2.05 -30.75 10.77
CA GLU A 35 2.04 -29.33 10.99
C GLU A 35 2.59 -28.73 9.69
N GLU A 36 1.76 -28.02 8.95
CA GLU A 36 2.13 -27.29 7.74
C GLU A 36 3.39 -26.47 8.06
N ALA A 37 4.52 -26.94 7.62
CA ALA A 37 5.76 -26.19 7.74
C ALA A 37 5.54 -24.86 7.01
N LEU A 38 5.77 -23.72 7.68
CA LEU A 38 5.75 -22.41 7.06
C LEU A 38 6.74 -22.43 5.89
N ASP A 39 6.22 -22.64 4.67
CA ASP A 39 7.03 -22.61 3.47
C ASP A 39 7.15 -21.14 3.03
N PHE A 40 8.29 -20.52 3.34
CA PHE A 40 8.64 -19.16 2.91
C PHE A 40 9.12 -19.10 1.46
N VAL A 41 9.11 -20.22 0.76
CA VAL A 41 9.54 -20.29 -0.64
C VAL A 41 8.37 -19.91 -1.54
N GLN A 42 8.59 -18.89 -2.36
CA GLN A 42 7.62 -18.52 -3.39
C GLN A 42 7.37 -19.68 -4.36
N THR A 43 6.13 -19.88 -4.78
CA THR A 43 5.82 -20.82 -5.86
C THR A 43 6.47 -20.39 -7.18
N ASP A 44 6.54 -21.30 -8.16
CA ASP A 44 7.09 -20.96 -9.47
C ASP A 44 6.27 -19.86 -10.14
N GLU A 45 4.94 -19.92 -10.05
CA GLU A 45 4.03 -18.91 -10.59
C GLU A 45 4.23 -17.53 -9.91
N GLN A 46 4.43 -17.52 -8.60
CA GLN A 46 4.73 -16.28 -7.88
C GLN A 46 6.07 -15.69 -8.32
N ARG A 47 7.11 -16.52 -8.52
CA ARG A 47 8.41 -16.06 -9.03
C ARG A 47 8.30 -15.47 -10.42
N GLU A 48 7.63 -16.16 -11.34
CA GLU A 48 7.42 -15.70 -12.72
C GLU A 48 6.67 -14.35 -12.74
N LEU A 49 5.60 -14.22 -11.95
CA LEU A 49 4.87 -12.95 -11.82
C LEU A 49 5.76 -11.82 -11.27
N VAL A 50 6.50 -12.10 -10.19
CA VAL A 50 7.40 -11.11 -9.57
C VAL A 50 8.49 -10.67 -10.55
N ASP A 51 9.07 -11.59 -11.31
CA ASP A 51 10.10 -11.28 -12.30
C ASP A 51 9.54 -10.44 -13.45
N MET A 52 8.34 -10.78 -13.96
CA MET A 52 7.63 -9.98 -14.97
C MET A 52 7.32 -8.57 -14.47
N VAL A 53 6.80 -8.44 -13.24
CA VAL A 53 6.50 -7.13 -12.63
C VAL A 53 7.77 -6.32 -12.40
N ARG A 54 8.86 -6.93 -11.96
CA ARG A 54 10.16 -6.29 -11.78
C ARG A 54 10.72 -5.75 -13.09
N GLU A 55 10.65 -6.54 -14.16
CA GLU A 55 11.09 -6.12 -15.49
C GLU A 55 10.26 -4.93 -15.99
N PHE A 56 8.93 -5.03 -15.92
CA PHE A 56 8.02 -3.95 -16.28
C PHE A 56 8.27 -2.69 -15.45
N ALA A 57 8.46 -2.83 -14.14
CA ALA A 57 8.71 -1.69 -13.25
C ALA A 57 9.98 -0.93 -13.66
N ARG A 58 11.04 -1.64 -14.01
CA ARG A 58 12.30 -1.03 -14.46
C ARG A 58 12.21 -0.42 -15.85
N ALA A 59 11.51 -1.09 -16.78
CA ALA A 59 11.44 -0.66 -18.18
C ALA A 59 10.43 0.46 -18.41
N GLU A 60 9.26 0.40 -17.77
CA GLU A 60 8.12 1.28 -18.05
C GLU A 60 7.80 2.24 -16.89
N ILE A 61 7.79 1.75 -15.63
CA ILE A 61 7.42 2.60 -14.48
C ILE A 61 8.54 3.59 -14.16
N ALA A 62 9.81 3.18 -14.19
CA ALA A 62 10.94 4.04 -13.81
C ALA A 62 11.03 5.33 -14.63
N PRO A 63 10.99 5.30 -15.98
CA PRO A 63 10.98 6.54 -16.77
C PRO A 63 9.70 7.35 -16.57
N ALA A 64 8.53 6.71 -16.49
CA ALA A 64 7.26 7.40 -16.26
C ALA A 64 7.22 8.10 -14.90
N GLN A 65 7.86 7.52 -13.87
CA GLN A 65 7.92 8.14 -12.54
C GLN A 65 8.66 9.49 -12.54
N VAL A 66 9.71 9.61 -13.33
CA VAL A 66 10.41 10.90 -13.48
C VAL A 66 9.46 11.95 -14.08
N GLN A 67 8.71 11.56 -15.10
CA GLN A 67 7.76 12.45 -15.76
C GLN A 67 6.60 12.84 -14.84
N MET A 68 6.05 11.87 -14.08
CA MET A 68 5.01 12.13 -13.07
C MET A 68 5.46 13.15 -12.01
N ASP A 69 6.73 13.10 -11.57
CA ASP A 69 7.24 14.04 -10.56
C ASP A 69 7.44 15.45 -11.11
N LEU A 70 7.63 15.59 -12.43
CA LEU A 70 7.81 16.87 -13.13
C LEU A 70 6.47 17.51 -13.54
N ASP A 71 5.60 16.74 -14.19
CA ASP A 71 4.37 17.26 -14.81
C ASP A 71 3.18 17.26 -13.86
N HIS A 72 3.23 16.48 -12.80
CA HIS A 72 2.14 16.28 -11.84
C HIS A 72 0.87 15.68 -12.46
N GLU A 73 0.98 15.02 -13.61
CA GLU A 73 -0.14 14.43 -14.35
C GLU A 73 -0.28 12.93 -14.10
N PHE A 74 -1.54 12.44 -14.16
CA PHE A 74 -1.81 11.01 -14.04
C PHE A 74 -1.27 10.25 -15.25
N PRO A 75 -0.56 9.12 -15.05
CA PRO A 75 0.16 8.42 -16.11
C PRO A 75 -0.78 7.49 -16.92
N TYR A 76 -1.65 8.05 -17.77
CA TYR A 76 -2.65 7.28 -18.51
C TYR A 76 -2.07 6.18 -19.40
N GLU A 77 -0.96 6.46 -20.10
CA GLU A 77 -0.30 5.48 -20.99
C GLU A 77 0.30 4.33 -20.18
N LEU A 78 0.96 4.64 -19.05
CA LEU A 78 1.49 3.62 -18.16
C LEU A 78 0.37 2.76 -17.56
N TRP A 79 -0.74 3.40 -17.13
CA TRP A 79 -1.90 2.67 -16.62
C TRP A 79 -2.52 1.74 -17.67
N ALA A 80 -2.58 2.16 -18.94
CA ALA A 80 -3.06 1.31 -20.03
C ALA A 80 -2.16 0.08 -20.22
N LYS A 81 -0.82 0.25 -20.29
CA LYS A 81 0.13 -0.87 -20.36
C LYS A 81 0.04 -1.80 -19.13
N TRP A 82 -0.14 -1.24 -17.93
CA TRP A 82 -0.36 -2.00 -16.69
C TRP A 82 -1.64 -2.81 -16.74
N SER A 83 -2.66 -2.27 -17.40
CA SER A 83 -3.95 -2.93 -17.60
C SER A 83 -3.87 -4.08 -18.61
N GLU A 84 -3.05 -3.96 -19.66
CA GLU A 84 -2.77 -5.05 -20.61
C GLU A 84 -2.13 -6.27 -19.95
N LEU A 85 -1.38 -6.07 -18.85
CA LEU A 85 -0.84 -7.15 -18.02
C LEU A 85 -1.86 -7.75 -17.03
N GLY A 86 -3.11 -7.25 -17.00
CA GLY A 86 -4.15 -7.73 -16.09
C GLY A 86 -3.99 -7.29 -14.63
N MET A 87 -3.02 -6.42 -14.32
CA MET A 87 -2.66 -6.06 -12.95
C MET A 87 -3.74 -5.29 -12.18
N PRO A 88 -4.60 -4.44 -12.78
CA PRO A 88 -5.73 -3.86 -12.06
C PRO A 88 -6.66 -4.91 -11.47
N GLY A 89 -6.85 -6.03 -12.16
CA GLY A 89 -7.71 -7.15 -11.76
C GLY A 89 -7.02 -8.25 -10.94
N ILE A 90 -5.81 -8.03 -10.43
CA ILE A 90 -4.98 -9.09 -9.82
C ILE A 90 -5.73 -9.93 -8.76
N MET A 91 -6.56 -9.30 -7.92
CA MET A 91 -7.33 -9.96 -6.86
C MET A 91 -8.81 -10.14 -7.20
N ILE A 92 -9.28 -9.67 -8.36
CA ILE A 92 -10.67 -9.84 -8.80
C ILE A 92 -10.84 -11.27 -9.31
N PRO A 93 -11.94 -11.99 -8.94
CA PRO A 93 -12.19 -13.34 -9.43
C PRO A 93 -12.20 -13.42 -10.96
N GLU A 94 -11.78 -14.58 -11.51
CA GLU A 94 -11.71 -14.85 -12.95
C GLU A 94 -13.06 -14.68 -13.66
N GLU A 95 -14.17 -15.03 -13.00
CA GLU A 95 -15.53 -14.86 -13.53
C GLU A 95 -15.88 -13.41 -13.86
N TYR A 96 -15.13 -12.42 -13.30
CA TYR A 96 -15.26 -10.98 -13.59
C TYR A 96 -14.06 -10.44 -14.38
N GLY A 97 -13.26 -11.32 -14.99
CA GLY A 97 -12.12 -10.96 -15.84
C GLY A 97 -10.85 -10.58 -15.08
N GLY A 98 -10.76 -10.88 -13.79
CA GLY A 98 -9.54 -10.73 -13.01
C GLY A 98 -8.66 -11.99 -13.01
N SER A 99 -7.58 -11.97 -12.23
CA SER A 99 -6.64 -13.09 -12.09
C SER A 99 -6.91 -13.96 -10.85
N GLY A 100 -7.76 -13.53 -9.93
CA GLY A 100 -8.14 -14.27 -8.73
C GLY A 100 -6.98 -14.58 -7.76
N LEU A 101 -5.85 -13.86 -7.88
CA LEU A 101 -4.66 -14.12 -7.07
C LEU A 101 -4.85 -13.65 -5.63
N ASP A 102 -4.09 -14.25 -4.74
CA ASP A 102 -4.17 -14.00 -3.31
C ASP A 102 -3.41 -12.75 -2.84
N SER A 103 -3.58 -12.40 -1.57
CA SER A 103 -2.94 -11.22 -0.97
C SER A 103 -1.43 -11.34 -0.87
N LEU A 104 -0.87 -12.54 -0.70
CA LEU A 104 0.58 -12.73 -0.67
C LEU A 104 1.17 -12.41 -2.04
N THR A 105 0.59 -12.96 -3.09
CA THR A 105 1.03 -12.72 -4.48
C THR A 105 0.92 -11.22 -4.86
N TYR A 106 -0.18 -10.57 -4.44
CA TYR A 106 -0.33 -9.12 -4.61
C TYR A 106 0.76 -8.32 -3.88
N ILE A 107 1.11 -8.66 -2.63
CA ILE A 107 2.15 -7.97 -1.85
C ILE A 107 3.54 -8.20 -2.44
N LEU A 108 3.83 -9.38 -2.97
CA LEU A 108 5.09 -9.66 -3.67
C LEU A 108 5.26 -8.75 -4.91
N ALA A 109 4.21 -8.64 -5.72
CA ALA A 109 4.20 -7.74 -6.87
C ALA A 109 4.27 -6.26 -6.47
N MET A 110 3.55 -5.87 -5.40
CA MET A 110 3.54 -4.51 -4.87
C MET A 110 4.92 -4.04 -4.43
N GLU A 111 5.73 -4.89 -3.84
CA GLU A 111 7.11 -4.58 -3.45
C GLU A 111 7.96 -4.14 -4.65
N GLU A 112 7.89 -4.85 -5.77
CA GLU A 112 8.66 -4.52 -6.95
C GLU A 112 8.23 -3.19 -7.59
N VAL A 113 6.92 -2.94 -7.67
CA VAL A 113 6.37 -1.66 -8.14
C VAL A 113 6.81 -0.51 -7.22
N ALA A 114 6.65 -0.69 -5.90
CA ALA A 114 6.93 0.34 -4.91
C ALA A 114 8.42 0.69 -4.79
N THR A 115 9.33 -0.25 -5.05
CA THR A 115 10.78 0.00 -5.09
C THR A 115 11.16 0.98 -6.19
N VAL A 116 10.41 0.98 -7.29
CA VAL A 116 10.63 1.87 -8.44
C VAL A 116 9.83 3.15 -8.29
N SER A 117 8.54 3.06 -7.95
CA SER A 117 7.61 4.17 -7.82
C SER A 117 6.59 3.97 -6.69
N GLN A 118 6.76 4.72 -5.61
CA GLN A 118 5.77 4.78 -4.53
C GLN A 118 4.44 5.39 -5.03
N THR A 119 4.52 6.35 -5.93
CA THR A 119 3.34 7.02 -6.52
C THR A 119 2.47 6.03 -7.30
N PHE A 120 3.05 5.26 -8.24
CA PHE A 120 2.30 4.30 -9.05
C PHE A 120 1.80 3.12 -8.22
N ALA A 121 2.60 2.66 -7.26
CA ALA A 121 2.20 1.65 -6.29
C ALA A 121 0.92 2.07 -5.53
N LEU A 122 0.82 3.33 -5.11
CA LEU A 122 -0.34 3.82 -4.41
C LEU A 122 -1.57 4.03 -5.31
N ILE A 123 -1.39 4.50 -6.56
CA ILE A 123 -2.48 4.54 -7.55
C ILE A 123 -3.11 3.15 -7.68
N TRP A 124 -2.27 2.12 -7.84
CA TRP A 124 -2.70 0.74 -7.95
C TRP A 124 -3.32 0.21 -6.66
N GLN A 125 -2.72 0.51 -5.49
CA GLN A 125 -3.24 0.09 -4.19
C GLN A 125 -4.66 0.60 -3.91
N VAL A 126 -4.93 1.88 -4.15
CA VAL A 126 -6.27 2.46 -3.93
C VAL A 126 -7.30 1.80 -4.86
N HIS A 127 -6.92 1.51 -6.10
CA HIS A 127 -7.77 0.80 -7.04
C HIS A 127 -8.09 -0.63 -6.55
N VAL A 128 -7.07 -1.41 -6.17
CA VAL A 128 -7.24 -2.79 -5.67
C VAL A 128 -8.04 -2.82 -4.36
N LEU A 129 -7.83 -1.85 -3.46
CA LEU A 129 -8.62 -1.72 -2.23
C LEU A 129 -10.11 -1.57 -2.55
N VAL A 130 -10.45 -0.68 -3.47
CA VAL A 130 -11.85 -0.44 -3.88
C VAL A 130 -12.42 -1.67 -4.58
N ALA A 131 -11.70 -2.24 -5.54
CA ALA A 131 -12.12 -3.47 -6.22
C ALA A 131 -12.40 -4.61 -5.23
N ASN A 132 -11.54 -4.79 -4.23
CA ASN A 132 -11.73 -5.80 -3.18
C ASN A 132 -12.95 -5.50 -2.29
N MET A 133 -13.29 -4.23 -2.03
CA MET A 133 -14.55 -3.87 -1.36
C MET A 133 -15.77 -4.34 -2.18
N TYR A 134 -15.76 -4.17 -3.52
CA TYR A 134 -16.83 -4.70 -4.37
C TYR A 134 -16.86 -6.22 -4.39
N VAL A 135 -15.71 -6.90 -4.44
CA VAL A 135 -15.65 -8.37 -4.36
C VAL A 135 -16.31 -8.87 -3.08
N GLN A 136 -16.08 -8.21 -1.94
CA GLN A 136 -16.57 -8.66 -0.64
C GLN A 136 -18.01 -8.22 -0.33
N LEU A 137 -18.43 -7.02 -0.73
CA LEU A 137 -19.62 -6.37 -0.22
C LEU A 137 -20.73 -6.21 -1.24
N ALA A 138 -20.42 -6.21 -2.53
CA ALA A 138 -21.36 -5.91 -3.59
C ALA A 138 -22.35 -7.06 -3.84
N THR A 139 -23.56 -6.70 -4.21
CA THR A 139 -24.56 -7.65 -4.72
C THR A 139 -24.09 -8.28 -6.05
N PRO A 140 -24.65 -9.42 -6.48
CA PRO A 140 -24.30 -10.01 -7.79
C PRO A 140 -24.48 -9.03 -8.97
N ALA A 141 -25.51 -8.20 -8.94
CA ALA A 141 -25.76 -7.19 -9.98
C ALA A 141 -24.66 -6.12 -9.99
N GLN A 142 -24.29 -5.59 -8.81
CA GLN A 142 -23.22 -4.61 -8.68
C GLN A 142 -21.86 -5.19 -9.09
N LYS A 143 -21.56 -6.45 -8.73
CA LYS A 143 -20.35 -7.16 -9.16
C LYS A 143 -20.27 -7.28 -10.68
N ALA A 144 -21.35 -7.74 -11.31
CA ALA A 144 -21.44 -7.88 -12.77
C ALA A 144 -21.28 -6.54 -13.51
N GLU A 145 -21.74 -5.45 -12.89
CA GLU A 145 -21.60 -4.12 -13.48
C GLU A 145 -20.20 -3.54 -13.35
N TRP A 146 -19.56 -3.64 -12.17
CA TRP A 146 -18.37 -2.87 -11.81
C TRP A 146 -17.07 -3.65 -11.92
N LEU A 147 -17.04 -4.92 -11.50
CA LEU A 147 -15.79 -5.70 -11.47
C LEU A 147 -15.13 -5.87 -12.83
N PRO A 148 -15.84 -6.10 -13.96
CA PRO A 148 -15.21 -6.14 -15.28
C PRO A 148 -14.57 -4.82 -15.71
N LYS A 149 -15.13 -3.68 -15.28
CA LYS A 149 -14.57 -2.35 -15.56
C LYS A 149 -13.28 -2.10 -14.75
N PHE A 150 -13.25 -2.60 -13.51
CA PHE A 150 -12.07 -2.50 -12.66
C PHE A 150 -10.98 -3.48 -13.09
N SER A 151 -11.32 -4.74 -13.40
CA SER A 151 -10.34 -5.74 -13.81
C SER A 151 -9.62 -5.37 -15.11
N SER A 152 -10.36 -4.81 -16.07
CA SER A 152 -9.78 -4.29 -17.33
C SER A 152 -9.00 -2.98 -17.17
N GLY A 153 -9.02 -2.34 -16.00
CA GLY A 153 -8.42 -1.02 -15.79
C GLY A 153 -9.11 0.13 -16.53
N SER A 154 -10.23 -0.14 -17.25
CA SER A 154 -10.98 0.89 -17.97
C SER A 154 -11.63 1.93 -17.04
N LYS A 155 -11.85 1.52 -15.78
CA LYS A 155 -12.25 2.41 -14.68
C LYS A 155 -11.30 2.28 -13.50
N LEU A 156 -11.08 3.41 -12.84
CA LEU A 156 -10.19 3.53 -11.68
C LEU A 156 -11.03 3.77 -10.42
N GLY A 157 -10.88 2.88 -9.44
CA GLY A 157 -11.57 2.97 -8.16
C GLY A 157 -11.01 4.05 -7.23
N ALA A 158 -11.88 4.67 -6.43
CA ALA A 158 -11.52 5.62 -5.38
C ALA A 158 -12.43 5.45 -4.16
N ILE A 159 -11.96 5.84 -2.97
CA ILE A 159 -12.73 5.77 -1.73
C ILE A 159 -12.77 7.11 -1.02
N GLY A 160 -13.97 7.61 -0.75
CA GLY A 160 -14.24 8.85 -0.01
C GLY A 160 -14.58 8.56 1.45
N LEU A 161 -13.57 8.47 2.31
CA LEU A 161 -13.73 8.28 3.76
C LEU A 161 -13.48 9.58 4.52
N THR A 162 -12.29 10.17 4.35
CA THR A 162 -11.75 11.28 5.14
C THR A 162 -12.49 12.59 4.89
N GLU A 163 -12.74 13.36 5.96
CA GLU A 163 -13.27 14.72 5.93
C GLU A 163 -12.30 15.70 6.60
N ALA A 164 -12.46 17.00 6.35
CA ALA A 164 -11.62 18.03 6.97
C ALA A 164 -11.63 18.00 8.50
N GLY A 165 -12.74 17.57 9.10
CA GLY A 165 -12.89 17.41 10.55
C GLY A 165 -12.84 15.98 11.07
N ALA A 166 -12.61 14.96 10.21
CA ALA A 166 -12.67 13.55 10.57
C ALA A 166 -11.66 12.72 9.75
N GLY A 167 -10.41 12.68 10.20
CA GLY A 167 -9.35 11.83 9.66
C GLY A 167 -9.20 10.57 10.51
N SER A 168 -8.37 10.61 11.56
CA SER A 168 -8.18 9.49 12.49
C SER A 168 -9.46 9.11 13.23
N ASP A 169 -10.32 10.10 13.53
CA ASP A 169 -11.68 9.88 14.03
C ASP A 169 -12.68 9.75 12.86
N ALA A 170 -12.54 8.71 12.05
CA ALA A 170 -13.43 8.46 10.92
C ALA A 170 -14.90 8.25 11.36
N GLY A 171 -15.14 7.83 12.60
CA GLY A 171 -16.48 7.70 13.18
C GLY A 171 -17.19 9.03 13.36
N GLY A 172 -16.44 10.13 13.50
CA GLY A 172 -16.95 11.50 13.65
C GLY A 172 -17.29 12.21 12.33
N MET A 173 -17.34 11.50 11.19
CA MET A 173 -17.68 12.12 9.90
C MET A 173 -19.06 12.80 9.90
N ARG A 174 -19.22 13.79 9.04
CA ARG A 174 -20.44 14.64 8.94
C ARG A 174 -21.20 14.51 7.63
N THR A 175 -20.60 13.95 6.57
CA THR A 175 -21.31 13.63 5.32
C THR A 175 -22.49 12.73 5.67
N ARG A 176 -23.70 13.11 5.25
CA ARG A 176 -24.96 12.41 5.58
C ARG A 176 -25.62 11.87 4.32
N ALA A 177 -26.18 10.67 4.43
CA ALA A 177 -27.12 10.13 3.48
C ALA A 177 -28.48 9.97 4.19
N VAL A 178 -29.45 10.76 3.78
CA VAL A 178 -30.80 10.73 4.34
C VAL A 178 -31.69 9.89 3.43
N ARG A 179 -32.38 8.90 4.03
CA ARG A 179 -33.31 8.04 3.29
C ARG A 179 -34.53 8.85 2.89
N GLU A 180 -34.88 8.86 1.60
CA GLU A 180 -36.09 9.51 1.06
C GLU A 180 -37.15 8.44 0.77
N SER A 181 -38.08 8.26 1.69
CA SER A 181 -39.12 7.20 1.59
C SER A 181 -38.51 5.82 1.29
N ASN A 182 -39.11 5.03 0.40
CA ASN A 182 -38.56 3.72 0.00
C ASN A 182 -37.71 3.76 -1.28
N GLU A 183 -37.45 4.96 -1.84
CA GLU A 183 -36.91 5.08 -3.21
C GLU A 183 -35.39 5.32 -3.26
N GLY A 184 -34.74 5.66 -2.15
CA GLY A 184 -33.29 5.90 -2.17
C GLY A 184 -32.80 6.88 -1.11
N TRP A 185 -31.73 7.59 -1.45
CA TRP A 185 -30.95 8.40 -0.53
C TRP A 185 -30.64 9.77 -1.11
N THR A 186 -30.57 10.78 -0.24
CA THR A 186 -29.98 12.09 -0.57
C THR A 186 -28.69 12.26 0.19
N VAL A 187 -27.57 12.39 -0.53
CA VAL A 187 -26.25 12.55 0.06
C VAL A 187 -25.84 14.02 0.04
N ASN A 188 -25.40 14.53 1.21
CA ASN A 188 -24.88 15.89 1.39
C ASN A 188 -23.60 15.85 2.23
N GLY A 189 -22.61 16.67 1.86
CA GLY A 189 -21.35 16.79 2.59
C GLY A 189 -20.15 16.97 1.67
N SER A 190 -18.96 16.68 2.20
CA SER A 190 -17.72 16.71 1.43
C SER A 190 -16.70 15.72 1.97
N LYS A 191 -15.78 15.31 1.11
CA LYS A 191 -14.62 14.48 1.44
C LYS A 191 -13.35 15.18 0.99
N ILE A 192 -12.22 14.91 1.68
CA ILE A 192 -10.95 15.57 1.41
C ILE A 192 -9.82 14.54 1.30
N PHE A 193 -8.77 14.89 0.56
CA PHE A 193 -7.62 14.04 0.31
C PHE A 193 -7.94 12.72 -0.40
N ILE A 194 -8.93 12.73 -1.28
CA ILE A 194 -9.40 11.54 -1.97
C ILE A 194 -8.55 11.28 -3.21
N SER A 195 -7.84 10.15 -3.17
CA SER A 195 -6.96 9.69 -4.25
C SER A 195 -7.76 9.06 -5.39
N ASN A 196 -7.24 9.17 -6.61
CA ASN A 196 -7.81 8.56 -7.83
C ASN A 196 -9.22 9.03 -8.23
N ALA A 197 -9.80 10.04 -7.59
CA ALA A 197 -11.21 10.39 -7.80
C ALA A 197 -11.47 11.30 -9.00
N GLY A 198 -10.46 12.02 -9.47
CA GLY A 198 -10.62 13.06 -10.49
C GLY A 198 -9.93 12.79 -11.82
N THR A 199 -9.52 11.58 -12.09
CA THR A 199 -8.94 11.20 -13.39
C THR A 199 -10.05 11.01 -14.44
N LYS A 200 -9.68 11.00 -15.72
CA LYS A 200 -10.64 10.76 -16.83
C LYS A 200 -11.28 9.37 -16.79
N ILE A 201 -10.66 8.43 -16.07
CA ILE A 201 -11.12 7.04 -15.95
C ILE A 201 -11.68 6.72 -14.57
N SER A 202 -11.71 7.69 -13.63
CA SER A 202 -12.31 7.49 -12.30
C SER A 202 -13.80 7.22 -12.42
N ASP A 203 -14.29 6.16 -11.77
CA ASP A 203 -15.72 5.85 -11.71
C ASP A 203 -16.00 4.82 -10.59
N GLY A 204 -17.29 4.65 -10.22
CA GLY A 204 -17.67 3.68 -9.20
C GLY A 204 -17.03 3.96 -7.84
N LEU A 205 -16.92 5.22 -7.44
CA LEU A 205 -16.33 5.64 -6.19
C LEU A 205 -17.14 5.07 -5.01
N VAL A 206 -16.44 4.60 -3.98
CA VAL A 206 -17.08 4.23 -2.71
C VAL A 206 -17.08 5.44 -1.79
N VAL A 207 -18.26 5.94 -1.44
CA VAL A 207 -18.42 7.12 -0.55
C VAL A 207 -19.07 6.68 0.76
N MET A 208 -18.48 7.06 1.89
CA MET A 208 -19.00 6.75 3.21
C MET A 208 -19.79 7.94 3.76
N ALA A 209 -21.00 7.66 4.24
CA ALA A 209 -21.89 8.68 4.79
C ALA A 209 -22.65 8.15 6.03
N VAL A 210 -23.00 9.07 6.92
CA VAL A 210 -23.83 8.78 8.10
C VAL A 210 -25.28 8.57 7.64
N THR A 211 -25.86 7.42 7.97
CA THR A 211 -27.24 7.04 7.65
C THR A 211 -28.16 7.03 8.87
N GLY A 212 -27.62 7.18 10.07
CA GLY A 212 -28.39 7.18 11.32
C GLY A 212 -27.50 7.17 12.56
N GLU A 213 -28.07 6.77 13.67
CA GLU A 213 -27.36 6.57 14.95
C GLU A 213 -27.39 5.10 15.36
N ARG A 214 -26.33 4.66 16.02
CA ARG A 214 -26.24 3.31 16.60
C ARG A 214 -26.99 3.24 17.93
N PRO A 215 -27.51 2.06 18.33
CA PRO A 215 -28.20 1.89 19.62
C PRO A 215 -27.36 2.27 20.85
N ASN A 216 -26.05 2.18 20.75
CA ASN A 216 -25.09 2.51 21.81
C ASN A 216 -24.52 3.94 21.68
N GLY A 217 -25.11 4.78 20.85
CA GLY A 217 -24.61 6.09 20.47
C GLY A 217 -23.58 6.06 19.34
N GLY A 218 -23.27 7.21 18.79
CA GLY A 218 -22.37 7.36 17.66
C GLY A 218 -23.04 7.13 16.29
N ASN A 219 -22.30 7.44 15.24
CA ASN A 219 -22.81 7.40 13.88
C ASN A 219 -22.96 5.97 13.34
N ALA A 220 -24.13 5.65 12.75
CA ALA A 220 -24.29 4.54 11.84
C ALA A 220 -23.85 5.00 10.45
N ILE A 221 -22.82 4.39 9.88
CA ILE A 221 -22.17 4.79 8.64
C ILE A 221 -22.38 3.71 7.60
N SER A 222 -22.78 4.09 6.39
CA SER A 222 -22.97 3.21 5.23
C SER A 222 -22.03 3.59 4.10
N SER A 223 -21.75 2.63 3.23
CA SER A 223 -20.97 2.82 2.00
C SER A 223 -21.89 2.91 0.80
N PHE A 224 -21.62 3.83 -0.11
CA PHE A 224 -22.40 4.06 -1.32
C PHE A 224 -21.51 4.03 -2.55
N ILE A 225 -21.99 3.40 -3.62
CA ILE A 225 -21.41 3.51 -4.95
C ILE A 225 -21.82 4.88 -5.52
N MET A 226 -20.84 5.69 -5.88
CA MET A 226 -21.04 7.00 -6.49
C MET A 226 -20.52 6.98 -7.91
N PRO A 227 -21.39 6.84 -8.93
CA PRO A 227 -20.98 6.94 -10.32
C PRO A 227 -20.52 8.36 -10.66
N GLN A 228 -19.52 8.43 -11.53
CA GLN A 228 -19.03 9.73 -12.02
C GLN A 228 -20.13 10.43 -12.85
N GLY A 229 -20.28 11.73 -12.69
CA GLY A 229 -21.32 12.52 -13.39
C GLY A 229 -22.71 12.47 -12.74
N THR A 230 -22.88 11.82 -11.58
CA THR A 230 -24.14 11.88 -10.82
C THR A 230 -24.47 13.34 -10.49
N PRO A 231 -25.70 13.82 -10.79
CA PRO A 231 -26.09 15.20 -10.49
C PRO A 231 -25.89 15.56 -9.02
N GLY A 232 -25.26 16.72 -8.76
CA GLY A 232 -24.91 17.19 -7.41
C GLY A 232 -23.59 16.67 -6.89
N PHE A 233 -22.97 15.66 -7.51
CA PHE A 233 -21.61 15.25 -7.23
C PHE A 233 -20.62 16.09 -8.02
N GLN A 234 -19.68 16.73 -7.33
CA GLN A 234 -18.68 17.63 -7.92
C GLN A 234 -17.28 17.28 -7.43
N LEU A 235 -16.33 17.38 -8.33
CA LEU A 235 -14.90 17.34 -8.03
C LEU A 235 -14.47 18.74 -7.56
N GLY A 236 -14.08 18.85 -6.30
CA GLY A 236 -13.58 20.08 -5.70
C GLY A 236 -12.11 20.33 -6.01
N GLN A 237 -11.44 21.02 -5.10
CA GLN A 237 -10.03 21.40 -5.25
C GLN A 237 -9.12 20.20 -5.41
N SER A 238 -8.22 20.25 -6.40
CA SER A 238 -7.04 19.38 -6.48
C SER A 238 -5.93 19.94 -5.61
N PHE A 239 -5.30 19.09 -4.79
CA PHE A 239 -4.29 19.53 -3.83
C PHE A 239 -2.88 19.49 -4.42
N SER A 240 -2.13 20.58 -4.16
CA SER A 240 -0.68 20.59 -4.37
C SER A 240 -0.01 19.83 -3.23
N LYS A 241 0.71 18.79 -3.56
CA LYS A 241 1.31 17.85 -2.61
C LYS A 241 2.84 18.03 -2.55
N MET A 242 3.45 17.64 -1.45
CA MET A 242 4.90 17.57 -1.30
C MET A 242 5.53 16.53 -2.22
N ALA A 243 4.82 15.43 -2.46
CA ALA A 243 5.25 14.29 -3.27
C ALA A 243 4.03 13.52 -3.81
N TRP A 244 4.28 12.34 -4.37
CA TRP A 244 3.29 11.51 -5.05
C TRP A 244 2.56 12.29 -6.15
N HIS A 245 3.34 13.08 -6.88
CA HIS A 245 2.91 13.77 -8.07
C HIS A 245 2.44 12.73 -9.11
N GLY A 246 1.52 13.06 -9.97
CA GLY A 246 0.91 12.08 -10.88
C GLY A 246 -0.27 11.29 -10.28
N MET A 247 -0.36 11.13 -8.95
CA MET A 247 -1.56 10.62 -8.32
C MET A 247 -2.56 11.76 -8.10
N ASP A 248 -3.77 11.64 -8.65
CA ASP A 248 -4.85 12.60 -8.34
C ASP A 248 -5.21 12.54 -6.86
N ASN A 249 -5.40 13.71 -6.26
CA ASN A 249 -5.81 13.83 -4.85
C ASN A 249 -6.62 15.13 -4.68
N ARG A 250 -7.86 14.99 -4.26
CA ARG A 250 -8.78 16.14 -4.24
C ARG A 250 -9.87 16.09 -3.19
N GLU A 251 -10.62 17.18 -3.16
CA GLU A 251 -11.89 17.29 -2.47
C GLU A 251 -13.01 16.72 -3.34
N LEU A 252 -14.01 16.11 -2.69
CA LEU A 252 -15.28 15.71 -3.28
C LEU A 252 -16.41 16.48 -2.58
N ILE A 253 -17.37 17.00 -3.35
CA ILE A 253 -18.49 17.78 -2.85
C ILE A 253 -19.80 17.10 -3.26
N PHE A 254 -20.69 16.92 -2.31
CA PHE A 254 -22.02 16.32 -2.50
C PHE A 254 -23.08 17.35 -2.10
N ASP A 255 -23.84 17.82 -3.09
CA ASP A 255 -24.93 18.75 -2.91
C ASP A 255 -26.24 18.14 -3.42
N ASN A 256 -27.06 17.64 -2.49
CA ASN A 256 -28.35 17.01 -2.78
C ASN A 256 -28.24 15.86 -3.80
N VAL A 257 -27.16 15.06 -3.73
CA VAL A 257 -26.93 13.91 -4.63
C VAL A 257 -27.99 12.84 -4.38
N LYS A 258 -28.74 12.48 -5.42
CA LYS A 258 -29.74 11.42 -5.33
C LYS A 258 -29.17 10.09 -5.76
N LEU A 259 -29.29 9.10 -4.88
CA LEU A 259 -28.85 7.71 -5.12
C LEU A 259 -30.03 6.77 -4.87
N GLY A 260 -30.30 5.83 -5.79
CA GLY A 260 -31.23 4.73 -5.57
C GLY A 260 -30.71 3.71 -4.57
N ASN A 261 -31.55 2.79 -4.13
CA ASN A 261 -31.19 1.73 -3.18
C ASN A 261 -30.10 0.79 -3.73
N GLU A 262 -30.02 0.65 -5.04
CA GLU A 262 -29.01 -0.13 -5.77
C GLU A 262 -27.59 0.43 -5.60
N HIS A 263 -27.43 1.65 -5.12
CA HIS A 263 -26.12 2.25 -4.84
C HIS A 263 -25.61 1.95 -3.42
N LEU A 264 -26.40 1.37 -2.53
CA LEU A 264 -25.91 0.94 -1.22
C LEU A 264 -24.94 -0.24 -1.40
N LEU A 265 -23.71 -0.07 -0.94
CA LEU A 265 -22.68 -1.12 -0.97
C LEU A 265 -22.60 -1.82 0.40
N GLY A 266 -22.92 -3.09 0.44
CA GLY A 266 -22.94 -3.87 1.67
C GLY A 266 -24.18 -3.61 2.53
N THR A 267 -24.00 -3.56 3.85
CA THR A 267 -25.10 -3.45 4.81
C THR A 267 -25.23 -2.04 5.37
N GLU A 268 -26.46 -1.51 5.41
CA GLU A 268 -26.75 -0.21 6.02
C GLU A 268 -26.25 -0.14 7.47
N GLY A 269 -25.58 0.97 7.81
CA GLY A 269 -25.03 1.22 9.13
C GLY A 269 -23.75 0.43 9.48
N ALA A 270 -23.32 -0.51 8.65
CA ALA A 270 -22.14 -1.34 8.85
C ALA A 270 -20.91 -0.91 8.03
N GLY A 271 -21.03 0.11 7.18
CA GLY A 271 -20.02 0.50 6.20
C GLY A 271 -18.64 0.78 6.80
N LEU A 272 -18.57 1.52 7.93
CA LEU A 272 -17.29 1.79 8.58
C LEU A 272 -16.61 0.49 9.06
N LYS A 273 -17.35 -0.43 9.69
CA LYS A 273 -16.82 -1.72 10.12
C LYS A 273 -16.32 -2.54 8.92
N GLN A 274 -17.10 -2.59 7.85
CA GLN A 274 -16.76 -3.32 6.62
C GLN A 274 -15.52 -2.73 5.96
N ALA A 275 -15.40 -1.40 5.86
CA ALA A 275 -14.20 -0.75 5.33
C ALA A 275 -12.97 -1.01 6.20
N LEU A 276 -13.09 -0.91 7.54
CA LEU A 276 -11.98 -1.15 8.46
C LEU A 276 -11.45 -2.59 8.39
N THR A 277 -12.31 -3.57 8.08
CA THR A 277 -11.86 -4.95 7.82
C THR A 277 -11.02 -5.03 6.55
N GLY A 278 -11.43 -4.35 5.49
CA GLY A 278 -10.65 -4.26 4.24
C GLY A 278 -9.31 -3.51 4.38
N LEU A 279 -9.19 -2.62 5.39
CA LEU A 279 -7.94 -1.88 5.63
C LEU A 279 -6.77 -2.75 6.16
N ASN A 280 -6.98 -3.99 6.57
CA ASN A 280 -5.86 -4.85 6.96
C ASN A 280 -4.89 -5.05 5.78
N LEU A 281 -5.41 -5.30 4.59
CA LEU A 281 -4.58 -5.39 3.38
C LEU A 281 -3.87 -4.06 3.08
N GLY A 282 -4.56 -2.91 3.22
CA GLY A 282 -3.96 -1.58 3.05
C GLY A 282 -2.80 -1.33 4.04
N ARG A 283 -2.93 -1.76 5.31
CA ARG A 283 -1.85 -1.67 6.30
C ARG A 283 -0.65 -2.54 5.92
N ILE A 284 -0.88 -3.76 5.42
CA ILE A 284 0.21 -4.63 4.92
C ILE A 284 0.91 -3.96 3.74
N VAL A 285 0.14 -3.36 2.80
CA VAL A 285 0.71 -2.58 1.69
C VAL A 285 1.57 -1.44 2.21
N PHE A 286 1.11 -0.63 3.17
CA PHE A 286 1.94 0.44 3.73
C PHE A 286 3.19 -0.08 4.45
N GLY A 287 3.13 -1.25 5.05
CA GLY A 287 4.31 -1.95 5.56
C GLY A 287 5.32 -2.27 4.46
N ILE A 288 4.86 -2.86 3.35
CA ILE A 288 5.73 -3.21 2.21
C ILE A 288 6.20 -1.97 1.43
N LEU A 289 5.42 -0.87 1.38
CA LEU A 289 5.89 0.42 0.86
C LEU A 289 7.10 0.93 1.67
N GLY A 290 7.08 0.77 3.00
CA GLY A 290 8.22 1.11 3.84
C GLY A 290 9.45 0.23 3.58
N CYS A 291 9.28 -1.07 3.35
CA CYS A 291 10.33 -1.98 2.90
C CYS A 291 10.91 -1.54 1.55
N ALA A 292 10.04 -1.34 0.56
CA ALA A 292 10.42 -0.91 -0.78
C ALA A 292 11.15 0.46 -0.76
N MET A 293 10.73 1.37 0.11
CA MET A 293 11.43 2.64 0.35
C MET A 293 12.86 2.41 0.86
N ALA A 294 13.03 1.56 1.88
CA ALA A 294 14.36 1.25 2.42
C ALA A 294 15.25 0.58 1.36
N ARG A 295 14.71 -0.33 0.56
CA ARG A 295 15.40 -0.97 -0.57
C ARG A 295 15.79 0.05 -1.64
N ALA A 296 14.88 0.91 -2.09
CA ALA A 296 15.16 1.95 -3.08
C ALA A 296 16.23 2.94 -2.60
N CYS A 297 16.19 3.31 -1.31
CA CYS A 297 17.19 4.17 -0.70
C CYS A 297 18.57 3.53 -0.65
N LEU A 298 18.66 2.24 -0.34
CA LEU A 298 19.91 1.48 -0.34
C LEU A 298 20.49 1.37 -1.76
N GLU A 299 19.64 1.07 -2.76
CA GLU A 299 20.03 0.97 -4.16
C GLU A 299 20.62 2.29 -4.71
N GLU A 300 20.18 3.44 -4.20
CA GLU A 300 20.74 4.76 -4.55
C GLU A 300 21.97 5.13 -3.69
N ALA A 301 21.90 4.91 -2.39
CA ALA A 301 22.94 5.39 -1.47
C ALA A 301 24.23 4.58 -1.53
N LEU A 302 24.16 3.26 -1.77
CA LEU A 302 25.35 2.40 -1.78
C LEU A 302 26.31 2.69 -2.94
N PRO A 303 25.85 2.77 -4.21
CA PRO A 303 26.74 3.16 -5.32
C PRO A 303 27.29 4.58 -5.14
N TYR A 304 26.46 5.52 -4.68
CA TYR A 304 26.90 6.88 -4.40
C TYR A 304 27.99 6.91 -3.35
N ALA A 305 27.81 6.22 -2.21
CA ALA A 305 28.82 6.16 -1.14
C ALA A 305 30.14 5.50 -1.58
N LYS A 306 30.08 4.55 -2.51
CA LYS A 306 31.29 3.91 -3.07
C LYS A 306 32.04 4.83 -4.04
N SER A 307 31.35 5.67 -4.79
CA SER A 307 31.95 6.56 -5.80
C SER A 307 32.36 7.93 -5.26
N ARG A 308 31.60 8.49 -4.31
CA ARG A 308 31.86 9.82 -3.76
C ARG A 308 33.01 9.81 -2.78
N THR A 309 34.06 10.61 -3.03
CA THR A 309 35.24 10.72 -2.21
C THR A 309 35.23 12.02 -1.38
N GLN A 310 35.53 11.94 -0.10
CA GLN A 310 35.79 13.05 0.81
C GLN A 310 36.95 12.65 1.74
N PHE A 311 37.75 13.62 2.17
CA PHE A 311 38.93 13.40 3.03
C PHE A 311 39.87 12.30 2.47
N GLY A 312 40.01 12.25 1.14
CA GLY A 312 40.89 11.32 0.44
C GLY A 312 40.41 9.87 0.30
N GLN A 313 39.20 9.54 0.71
CA GLN A 313 38.64 8.18 0.64
C GLN A 313 37.14 8.18 0.32
N PRO A 314 36.58 7.07 -0.23
CA PRO A 314 35.15 6.93 -0.50
C PRO A 314 34.30 7.10 0.78
N LEU A 315 33.08 7.63 0.65
CA LEU A 315 32.15 7.75 1.79
C LEU A 315 31.87 6.40 2.46
N SER A 316 31.85 5.31 1.68
CA SER A 316 31.66 3.94 2.17
C SER A 316 32.79 3.43 3.09
N SER A 317 33.92 4.13 3.17
CA SER A 317 35.01 3.80 4.08
C SER A 317 34.81 4.36 5.50
N PHE A 318 33.85 5.27 5.69
CA PHE A 318 33.58 5.85 7.00
C PHE A 318 32.56 5.01 7.77
N GLN A 319 32.88 4.66 9.02
CA GLN A 319 32.05 3.78 9.86
C GLN A 319 30.63 4.28 10.07
N LEU A 320 30.41 5.62 10.19
CA LEU A 320 29.06 6.18 10.33
C LEU A 320 28.23 6.01 9.04
N THR A 321 28.85 6.02 7.88
CA THR A 321 28.16 5.72 6.60
C THR A 321 27.89 4.24 6.48
N GLN A 322 28.85 3.38 6.86
CA GLN A 322 28.67 1.92 6.86
C GLN A 322 27.51 1.48 7.77
N ALA A 323 27.41 2.07 8.97
CA ALA A 323 26.30 1.80 9.89
C ALA A 323 24.93 2.12 9.25
N LYS A 324 24.78 3.30 8.63
CA LYS A 324 23.54 3.69 7.94
C LYS A 324 23.17 2.72 6.79
N LEU A 325 24.15 2.33 5.98
CA LEU A 325 23.93 1.37 4.88
C LEU A 325 23.55 -0.02 5.40
N ALA A 326 24.18 -0.47 6.49
CA ALA A 326 23.86 -1.74 7.13
C ALA A 326 22.44 -1.73 7.74
N ASP A 327 22.05 -0.63 8.39
CA ASP A 327 20.69 -0.47 8.93
C ASP A 327 19.64 -0.50 7.82
N MET A 328 19.85 0.21 6.69
CA MET A 328 18.94 0.16 5.55
C MET A 328 18.74 -1.26 5.02
N ALA A 329 19.85 -2.02 4.87
CA ALA A 329 19.79 -3.40 4.39
C ALA A 329 19.03 -4.31 5.38
N ALA A 330 19.36 -4.23 6.67
CA ALA A 330 18.72 -5.02 7.71
C ALA A 330 17.22 -4.68 7.83
N HIS A 331 16.87 -3.39 7.82
CA HIS A 331 15.49 -2.93 7.89
C HIS A 331 14.66 -3.45 6.71
N ALA A 332 15.17 -3.32 5.48
CA ALA A 332 14.47 -3.82 4.30
C ALA A 332 14.20 -5.33 4.40
N ASP A 333 15.18 -6.14 4.80
CA ASP A 333 15.03 -7.60 4.88
C ASP A 333 14.04 -8.03 5.99
N VAL A 334 14.14 -7.46 7.18
CA VAL A 334 13.25 -7.78 8.31
C VAL A 334 11.80 -7.41 8.01
N ILE A 335 11.57 -6.17 7.50
CA ILE A 335 10.21 -5.70 7.17
C ILE A 335 9.60 -6.56 6.06
N ARG A 336 10.37 -6.88 5.02
CA ARG A 336 9.94 -7.76 3.93
C ARG A 336 9.38 -9.06 4.46
N ARG A 337 10.16 -9.80 5.24
CA ARG A 337 9.76 -11.10 5.79
C ARG A 337 8.51 -11.00 6.64
N TYR A 338 8.43 -9.97 7.47
CA TYR A 338 7.26 -9.78 8.31
C TYR A 338 6.01 -9.43 7.49
N CYS A 339 6.11 -8.54 6.51
CA CYS A 339 4.97 -8.21 5.63
C CYS A 339 4.51 -9.42 4.80
N HIS A 340 5.43 -10.23 4.28
CA HIS A 340 5.09 -11.46 3.55
C HIS A 340 4.35 -12.46 4.48
N TYR A 341 4.83 -12.63 5.72
CA TYR A 341 4.15 -13.46 6.71
C TYR A 341 2.72 -12.97 6.99
N VAL A 342 2.52 -11.67 7.22
CA VAL A 342 1.19 -11.11 7.48
C VAL A 342 0.29 -11.19 6.24
N ALA A 343 0.85 -11.02 5.04
CA ALA A 343 0.12 -11.20 3.78
C ALA A 343 -0.31 -12.67 3.58
N TRP A 344 0.54 -13.62 3.95
CA TRP A 344 0.19 -15.03 3.97
C TRP A 344 -0.94 -15.31 4.98
N MET A 345 -0.87 -14.80 6.22
CA MET A 345 -1.98 -14.92 7.18
C MET A 345 -3.30 -14.40 6.59
N HIS A 346 -3.25 -13.24 5.91
CA HIS A 346 -4.40 -12.64 5.26
C HIS A 346 -4.94 -13.53 4.12
N SER A 347 -4.06 -14.16 3.31
CA SER A 347 -4.46 -15.07 2.24
C SER A 347 -5.15 -16.32 2.78
N GLN A 348 -4.72 -16.81 3.96
CA GLN A 348 -5.34 -17.92 4.68
C GLN A 348 -6.61 -17.53 5.47
N LYS A 349 -7.07 -16.28 5.34
CA LYS A 349 -8.23 -15.73 6.07
C LYS A 349 -8.11 -15.82 7.60
N MET A 350 -6.88 -15.84 8.11
CA MET A 350 -6.58 -15.76 9.52
C MET A 350 -6.84 -14.35 10.04
N ASP A 351 -7.15 -14.22 11.33
CA ASP A 351 -7.16 -12.90 11.97
C ASP A 351 -5.72 -12.37 12.06
N CYS A 352 -5.47 -11.26 11.39
CA CYS A 352 -4.16 -10.60 11.32
C CYS A 352 -4.24 -9.09 11.62
N HIS A 353 -5.29 -8.67 12.34
CA HIS A 353 -5.55 -7.25 12.60
C HIS A 353 -4.40 -6.56 13.34
N THR A 354 -3.86 -7.20 14.36
CA THR A 354 -2.72 -6.70 15.16
C THR A 354 -1.43 -6.73 14.34
N GLU A 355 -1.17 -7.83 13.64
CA GLU A 355 0.02 -8.03 12.81
C GLU A 355 0.07 -7.05 11.64
N ALA A 356 -1.08 -6.76 11.00
CA ALA A 356 -1.18 -5.74 9.96
C ALA A 356 -0.86 -4.32 10.50
N ALA A 357 -1.34 -4.00 11.71
CA ALA A 357 -1.00 -2.74 12.37
C ALA A 357 0.50 -2.66 12.73
N GLN A 358 1.10 -3.76 13.17
CA GLN A 358 2.55 -3.86 13.45
C GLN A 358 3.38 -3.71 12.16
N ALA A 359 2.99 -4.41 11.09
CA ALA A 359 3.65 -4.31 9.79
C ALA A 359 3.67 -2.86 9.28
N LYS A 360 2.52 -2.18 9.33
CA LYS A 360 2.40 -0.76 8.96
C LYS A 360 3.29 0.13 9.83
N LEU A 361 3.19 0.00 11.15
CA LEU A 361 3.90 0.85 12.10
C LEU A 361 5.43 0.74 11.93
N VAL A 362 5.94 -0.51 11.92
CA VAL A 362 7.38 -0.76 11.84
C VAL A 362 7.90 -0.45 10.44
N GLY A 363 7.22 -0.93 9.39
CA GLY A 363 7.65 -0.73 8.01
C GLY A 363 7.76 0.74 7.64
N THR A 364 6.73 1.53 7.96
CA THR A 364 6.75 2.97 7.62
C THR A 364 7.79 3.76 8.41
N ARG A 365 8.00 3.44 9.69
CA ARG A 365 9.06 4.09 10.49
C ARG A 365 10.45 3.83 9.94
N LEU A 366 10.75 2.56 9.63
CA LEU A 366 12.06 2.16 9.12
C LEU A 366 12.28 2.64 7.68
N GLY A 367 11.23 2.69 6.85
CA GLY A 367 11.29 3.29 5.52
C GLY A 367 11.61 4.79 5.55
N ILE A 368 10.97 5.55 6.44
CA ILE A 368 11.25 6.98 6.63
C ILE A 368 12.69 7.19 7.14
N GLN A 369 13.14 6.36 8.08
CA GLN A 369 14.51 6.42 8.59
C GLN A 369 15.52 6.16 7.47
N ALA A 370 15.30 5.13 6.65
CA ALA A 370 16.16 4.80 5.50
C ALA A 370 16.22 5.98 4.49
N ALA A 371 15.08 6.59 4.19
CA ALA A 371 15.04 7.77 3.30
C ALA A 371 15.81 8.96 3.87
N THR A 372 15.71 9.19 5.18
CA THR A 372 16.45 10.25 5.88
C THR A 372 17.95 10.00 5.85
N ASP A 373 18.38 8.76 6.09
CA ASP A 373 19.79 8.41 6.12
C ASP A 373 20.42 8.41 4.73
N ALA A 374 19.70 7.91 3.71
CA ALA A 374 20.16 7.96 2.33
C ALA A 374 20.26 9.41 1.81
N TYR A 375 19.27 10.26 2.12
CA TYR A 375 19.32 11.69 1.85
C TYR A 375 20.56 12.34 2.49
N GLN A 376 20.83 12.04 3.76
CA GLN A 376 21.99 12.56 4.48
C GLN A 376 23.33 12.08 3.87
N ILE A 377 23.43 10.83 3.40
CA ILE A 377 24.61 10.30 2.69
C ILE A 377 24.90 11.10 1.41
N HIS A 378 23.87 11.53 0.68
CA HIS A 378 24.03 12.35 -0.52
C HIS A 378 24.42 13.79 -0.21
N GLY A 379 24.19 14.27 1.02
CA GLY A 379 24.51 15.63 1.44
C GLY A 379 23.80 16.68 0.56
N GLY A 380 24.51 17.72 0.11
CA GLY A 380 23.94 18.77 -0.71
C GLY A 380 23.32 18.29 -2.03
N TYR A 381 23.80 17.20 -2.59
CA TYR A 381 23.20 16.60 -3.80
C TYR A 381 21.81 16.00 -3.54
N GLY A 382 21.56 15.47 -2.32
CA GLY A 382 20.24 14.98 -1.94
C GLY A 382 19.18 16.09 -1.93
N PHE A 383 19.58 17.36 -1.77
CA PHE A 383 18.66 18.50 -1.81
C PHE A 383 18.22 18.89 -3.23
N MET A 384 18.91 18.42 -4.27
CA MET A 384 18.64 18.76 -5.65
C MET A 384 17.61 17.79 -6.26
N HIS A 385 16.65 18.32 -7.01
CA HIS A 385 15.56 17.55 -7.64
C HIS A 385 16.06 16.53 -8.68
N GLU A 386 17.23 16.75 -9.28
CA GLU A 386 17.84 15.85 -10.25
C GLU A 386 18.27 14.50 -9.65
N TYR A 387 18.40 14.43 -8.33
CA TYR A 387 18.77 13.21 -7.63
C TYR A 387 17.52 12.47 -7.14
N LYS A 388 17.35 11.21 -7.53
CA LYS A 388 16.21 10.37 -7.15
C LYS A 388 15.97 10.34 -5.63
N ILE A 389 17.04 10.43 -4.83
CA ILE A 389 16.94 10.43 -3.38
C ILE A 389 16.12 11.62 -2.83
N ASN A 390 16.12 12.78 -3.52
CA ASN A 390 15.26 13.90 -3.17
C ASN A 390 13.78 13.51 -3.21
N ARG A 391 13.37 12.83 -4.28
CA ARG A 391 12.00 12.34 -4.43
C ARG A 391 11.68 11.29 -3.36
N LEU A 392 12.53 10.28 -3.17
CA LEU A 392 12.33 9.23 -2.16
C LEU A 392 12.15 9.81 -0.74
N TYR A 393 12.96 10.82 -0.38
CA TYR A 393 12.81 11.50 0.90
C TYR A 393 11.45 12.20 1.05
N ARG A 394 10.99 12.90 0.01
CA ARG A 394 9.67 13.57 0.01
C ARG A 394 8.53 12.56 0.07
N GLU A 395 8.61 11.49 -0.73
CA GLU A 395 7.61 10.41 -0.80
C GLU A 395 7.47 9.64 0.52
N ALA A 396 8.57 9.46 1.27
CA ALA A 396 8.57 8.73 2.53
C ALA A 396 7.69 9.37 3.62
N GLN A 397 7.55 10.71 3.63
CA GLN A 397 6.93 11.42 4.75
C GLN A 397 5.44 11.06 4.96
N ILE A 398 4.71 10.75 3.90
CA ILE A 398 3.28 10.41 3.98
C ILE A 398 3.04 9.00 4.53
N LEU A 399 4.05 8.12 4.51
CA LEU A 399 3.92 6.75 4.99
C LEU A 399 3.47 6.67 6.45
N ALA A 400 3.87 7.64 7.27
CA ALA A 400 3.44 7.71 8.67
C ALA A 400 1.96 8.11 8.85
N ILE A 401 1.34 8.71 7.83
CA ILE A 401 0.02 9.35 7.90
C ILE A 401 -1.06 8.51 7.23
N GLY A 402 -0.81 8.04 6.01
CA GLY A 402 -1.78 7.27 5.20
C GLY A 402 -2.16 5.92 5.83
N GLU A 403 -3.33 5.40 5.47
CA GLU A 403 -3.92 4.13 5.96
C GLU A 403 -4.06 4.07 7.51
N GLY A 404 -4.37 5.22 8.11
CA GLY A 404 -4.35 5.43 9.55
C GLY A 404 -2.94 5.72 10.07
N THR A 405 -2.81 6.81 10.81
CA THR A 405 -1.50 7.28 11.29
C THR A 405 -0.77 6.23 12.13
N ASN A 406 0.54 6.40 12.29
CA ASN A 406 1.35 5.53 13.14
C ASN A 406 0.85 5.51 14.59
N GLU A 407 0.30 6.62 15.09
CA GLU A 407 -0.34 6.72 16.41
C GLU A 407 -1.62 5.86 16.47
N VAL A 408 -2.42 5.85 15.42
CA VAL A 408 -3.59 4.96 15.32
C VAL A 408 -3.16 3.50 15.37
N GLN A 409 -2.09 3.10 14.66
CA GLN A 409 -1.57 1.74 14.75
C GLN A 409 -1.08 1.40 16.16
N GLN A 410 -0.40 2.31 16.83
CA GLN A 410 0.02 2.12 18.23
C GLN A 410 -1.18 1.90 19.16
N LEU A 411 -2.26 2.67 19.00
CA LEU A 411 -3.48 2.49 19.78
C LEU A 411 -4.16 1.14 19.51
N LEU A 412 -4.15 0.66 18.26
CA LEU A 412 -4.69 -0.66 17.92
C LEU A 412 -3.89 -1.78 18.59
N ILE A 413 -2.57 -1.70 18.51
CA ILE A 413 -1.66 -2.66 19.15
C ILE A 413 -1.83 -2.62 20.68
N ALA A 414 -1.88 -1.44 21.30
CA ALA A 414 -2.06 -1.28 22.72
C ALA A 414 -3.38 -1.91 23.21
N ARG A 415 -4.47 -1.71 22.46
CA ARG A 415 -5.77 -2.36 22.77
C ARG A 415 -5.68 -3.88 22.70
N ALA A 416 -4.95 -4.43 21.74
CA ALA A 416 -4.73 -5.88 21.65
C ALA A 416 -3.92 -6.43 22.83
N LEU A 417 -3.09 -5.58 23.46
CA LEU A 417 -2.37 -5.91 24.70
C LEU A 417 -3.21 -5.73 25.97
N GLY A 418 -4.45 -5.23 25.85
CA GLY A 418 -5.35 -5.01 26.98
C GLY A 418 -5.17 -3.65 27.68
N CYS A 419 -4.50 -2.67 27.04
CA CYS A 419 -4.32 -1.31 27.57
C CYS A 419 -5.53 -0.42 27.29
#